data_400f212b7cc9e1cca6c15831625e6572
#
_entry.id   400f212b7cc9e1cca6c15831625e6572
#
_cell.length_a   1.000
_cell.length_b   1.000
_cell.length_c   1.000
_cell.angle_alpha   90.00
_cell.angle_beta   90.00
_cell.angle_gamma   90.00
#
_symmetry.space_group_name_H-M   'P 1'
#
loop_
_entity.id
_entity.type
_entity.pdbx_description
1 polymer ?
#
loop_
_entity_poly.entity_id
_entity_poly.type
_entity_poly.pdbx_seq_one_letter_code
_entity_poly.pdbx_strand_id
1 'polypeptide(L)'
;MIDLYAMGSPNVVKIYVALEEMELPYTVHPVDVFGEAQFKPEFLRLNPLAKVPVIVDHDGPGGKPYKLFESGAILLYLAQKTGKFLPEDTTARFDAIQWMMMQMTLVGPMFGQFVHFMRFAPKGNDYALDRYRTQVRRALDVLDKRVAEAPFLGGASYSIADIATFPWARGVGTFLGKAAEADYPKLMAWVETIATRPGVKRALAAVDDVRAKTTQFDNAGAEAMDRLFGRGRHTAAA
;
A
#
# COMPACT_ATOMS: atom_id res chain seq x y z
N MET A 1 -1.25 -21.69 4.83
CA MET A 1 0.01 -20.91 4.90
C MET A 1 0.09 -20.00 3.68
N ILE A 2 0.44 -18.73 3.87
CA ILE A 2 0.56 -17.72 2.79
C ILE A 2 2.03 -17.28 2.71
N ASP A 3 2.61 -17.28 1.52
CA ASP A 3 3.89 -16.61 1.26
C ASP A 3 3.61 -15.16 0.86
N LEU A 4 4.26 -14.21 1.53
CA LEU A 4 4.20 -12.79 1.23
C LEU A 4 5.54 -12.30 0.68
N TYR A 5 5.57 -11.91 -0.59
CA TYR A 5 6.73 -11.29 -1.24
C TYR A 5 6.67 -9.78 -1.02
N ALA A 6 7.62 -9.23 -0.28
CA ALA A 6 7.45 -7.95 0.40
C ALA A 6 8.70 -7.08 0.47
N MET A 7 8.45 -5.77 0.57
CA MET A 7 9.38 -4.74 1.05
C MET A 7 8.64 -3.77 1.98
N GLY A 8 9.31 -2.73 2.49
CA GLY A 8 8.71 -1.75 3.40
C GLY A 8 7.95 -0.60 2.72
N SER A 9 7.14 -0.84 1.67
CA SER A 9 6.37 0.21 0.97
C SER A 9 4.90 0.28 1.41
N PRO A 10 4.21 1.43 1.27
CA PRO A 10 2.82 1.57 1.72
C PRO A 10 1.86 0.54 1.14
N ASN A 11 2.04 0.13 -0.13
CA ASN A 11 1.19 -0.89 -0.74
C ASN A 11 1.39 -2.28 -0.14
N VAL A 12 2.61 -2.58 0.31
CA VAL A 12 2.92 -3.85 0.98
C VAL A 12 2.43 -3.84 2.43
N VAL A 13 2.55 -2.69 3.11
CA VAL A 13 2.03 -2.52 4.49
C VAL A 13 0.55 -2.87 4.60
N LYS A 14 -0.26 -2.59 3.56
CA LYS A 14 -1.67 -3.03 3.51
C LYS A 14 -1.83 -4.53 3.76
N ILE A 15 -0.95 -5.32 3.14
CA ILE A 15 -1.06 -6.78 3.18
C ILE A 15 -0.55 -7.33 4.52
N TYR A 16 0.51 -6.75 5.07
CA TYR A 16 0.91 -7.06 6.45
C TYR A 16 -0.24 -6.79 7.43
N VAL A 17 -0.88 -5.62 7.34
CA VAL A 17 -2.02 -5.27 8.21
C VAL A 17 -3.17 -6.25 8.00
N ALA A 18 -3.51 -6.60 6.76
CA ALA A 18 -4.59 -7.54 6.49
C ALA A 18 -4.30 -8.92 7.09
N LEU A 19 -3.10 -9.46 6.87
CA LEU A 19 -2.71 -10.79 7.38
C LEU A 19 -2.73 -10.84 8.91
N GLU A 20 -2.20 -9.82 9.58
CA GLU A 20 -2.17 -9.72 11.03
C GLU A 20 -3.56 -9.49 11.66
N GLU A 21 -4.40 -8.64 11.06
CA GLU A 21 -5.77 -8.38 11.51
C GLU A 21 -6.69 -9.58 11.27
N MET A 22 -6.46 -10.32 10.20
CA MET A 22 -7.19 -11.55 9.87
C MET A 22 -6.66 -12.78 10.61
N GLU A 23 -5.50 -12.66 11.28
CA GLU A 23 -4.82 -13.74 12.01
C GLU A 23 -4.44 -14.92 11.11
N LEU A 24 -4.05 -14.60 9.88
CA LEU A 24 -3.61 -15.59 8.92
C LEU A 24 -2.11 -15.88 9.07
N PRO A 25 -1.72 -17.16 9.16
CA PRO A 25 -0.29 -17.51 9.21
C PRO A 25 0.38 -17.24 7.85
N TYR A 26 1.54 -16.56 7.88
CA TYR A 26 2.27 -16.21 6.67
C TYR A 26 3.79 -16.29 6.87
N THR A 27 4.51 -16.45 5.75
CA THR A 27 5.97 -16.39 5.65
C THR A 27 6.36 -15.21 4.78
N VAL A 28 7.30 -14.39 5.25
CA VAL A 28 7.80 -13.23 4.49
C VAL A 28 8.99 -13.64 3.64
N HIS A 29 8.91 -13.34 2.35
CA HIS A 29 10.01 -13.41 1.38
C HIS A 29 10.44 -11.98 1.02
N PRO A 30 11.56 -11.48 1.58
CA PRO A 30 12.03 -10.14 1.27
C PRO A 30 12.36 -10.00 -0.22
N VAL A 31 11.83 -8.95 -0.85
CA VAL A 31 12.15 -8.58 -2.24
C VAL A 31 12.94 -7.29 -2.20
N ASP A 32 14.22 -7.39 -2.49
CA ASP A 32 15.11 -6.23 -2.54
C ASP A 32 14.90 -5.44 -3.84
N VAL A 33 13.88 -4.57 -3.82
CA VAL A 33 13.47 -3.79 -4.98
C VAL A 33 14.55 -2.78 -5.41
N PHE A 34 15.27 -2.21 -4.48
CA PHE A 34 16.38 -1.31 -4.78
C PHE A 34 17.65 -2.06 -5.20
N GLY A 35 17.73 -3.37 -4.93
CA GLY A 35 18.73 -4.31 -5.45
C GLY A 35 18.23 -5.11 -6.65
N GLU A 36 17.16 -4.65 -7.35
CA GLU A 36 16.64 -5.18 -8.61
C GLU A 36 16.08 -6.62 -8.55
N ALA A 37 15.81 -7.16 -7.35
CA ALA A 37 15.30 -8.53 -7.19
C ALA A 37 13.96 -8.76 -7.89
N GLN A 38 13.12 -7.72 -8.08
CA GLN A 38 11.83 -7.79 -8.76
C GLN A 38 11.94 -8.06 -10.27
N PHE A 39 13.09 -7.82 -10.88
CA PHE A 39 13.32 -8.05 -12.31
C PHE A 39 13.90 -9.45 -12.61
N LYS A 40 14.15 -10.25 -11.58
CA LYS A 40 14.64 -11.62 -11.77
C LYS A 40 13.53 -12.52 -12.34
N PRO A 41 13.88 -13.50 -13.20
CA PRO A 41 12.89 -14.37 -13.86
C PRO A 41 11.96 -15.09 -12.89
N GLU A 42 12.46 -15.51 -11.72
CA GLU A 42 11.65 -16.16 -10.69
C GLU A 42 10.56 -15.25 -10.13
N PHE A 43 10.85 -13.96 -9.92
CA PHE A 43 9.86 -13.00 -9.45
C PHE A 43 8.90 -12.59 -10.57
N LEU A 44 9.38 -12.40 -11.80
CA LEU A 44 8.52 -12.07 -12.95
C LEU A 44 7.47 -13.15 -13.23
N ARG A 45 7.75 -14.43 -12.92
CA ARG A 45 6.74 -15.50 -12.96
C ARG A 45 5.64 -15.34 -11.91
N LEU A 46 5.91 -14.65 -10.81
CA LEU A 46 4.92 -14.31 -9.77
C LEU A 46 4.12 -13.07 -10.14
N ASN A 47 4.80 -12.03 -10.59
CA ASN A 47 4.17 -10.79 -11.04
C ASN A 47 4.91 -10.20 -12.25
N PRO A 48 4.29 -10.25 -13.45
CA PRO A 48 4.90 -9.72 -14.68
C PRO A 48 5.10 -8.19 -14.65
N LEU A 49 4.45 -7.47 -13.71
CA LEU A 49 4.65 -6.03 -13.53
C LEU A 49 5.91 -5.67 -12.74
N ALA A 50 6.67 -6.67 -12.26
CA ALA A 50 7.85 -6.48 -11.42
C ALA A 50 7.57 -5.60 -10.18
N LYS A 51 6.42 -5.80 -9.52
CA LYS A 51 5.98 -5.02 -8.35
C LYS A 51 5.58 -5.90 -7.17
N VAL A 52 5.83 -5.39 -5.98
CA VAL A 52 5.31 -5.93 -4.70
C VAL A 52 4.10 -5.11 -4.22
N PRO A 53 3.16 -5.69 -3.45
CA PRO A 53 3.17 -7.05 -2.91
C PRO A 53 2.73 -8.13 -3.90
N VAL A 54 3.16 -9.36 -3.63
CA VAL A 54 2.59 -10.58 -4.19
C VAL A 54 2.34 -11.56 -3.05
N ILE A 55 1.27 -12.33 -3.12
CA ILE A 55 1.06 -13.48 -2.24
C ILE A 55 1.00 -14.77 -3.04
N VAL A 56 1.39 -15.88 -2.40
CA VAL A 56 1.07 -17.24 -2.82
C VAL A 56 0.35 -17.91 -1.67
N ASP A 57 -0.95 -18.16 -1.84
CA ASP A 57 -1.73 -18.90 -0.86
C ASP A 57 -1.66 -20.38 -1.21
N HIS A 58 -1.03 -21.19 -0.35
CA HIS A 58 -0.87 -22.64 -0.56
C HIS A 58 -2.17 -23.41 -0.37
N ASP A 59 -3.18 -22.80 0.25
CA ASP A 59 -4.53 -23.31 0.41
C ASP A 59 -5.53 -22.37 -0.27
N GLY A 60 -5.34 -22.17 -1.56
CA GLY A 60 -6.16 -21.31 -2.41
C GLY A 60 -7.45 -21.97 -2.88
N PRO A 61 -8.14 -21.37 -3.85
CA PRO A 61 -9.37 -21.91 -4.42
C PRO A 61 -9.22 -23.35 -4.90
N GLY A 62 -10.13 -24.22 -4.44
CA GLY A 62 -10.09 -25.64 -4.75
C GLY A 62 -8.94 -26.41 -4.08
N GLY A 63 -8.34 -25.87 -3.00
CA GLY A 63 -7.23 -26.49 -2.28
C GLY A 63 -5.91 -26.50 -3.04
N LYS A 64 -5.75 -25.60 -4.02
CA LYS A 64 -4.55 -25.52 -4.86
C LYS A 64 -3.78 -24.21 -4.57
N PRO A 65 -2.44 -24.20 -4.73
CA PRO A 65 -1.69 -22.97 -4.62
C PRO A 65 -2.21 -21.89 -5.58
N TYR A 66 -2.43 -20.70 -5.04
CA TYR A 66 -2.97 -19.56 -5.79
C TYR A 66 -2.08 -18.33 -5.60
N LYS A 67 -1.51 -17.85 -6.71
CA LYS A 67 -0.71 -16.61 -6.69
C LYS A 67 -1.58 -15.42 -7.04
N LEU A 68 -1.37 -14.32 -6.33
CA LEU A 68 -2.13 -13.09 -6.55
C LEU A 68 -1.23 -11.86 -6.35
N PHE A 69 -1.29 -10.94 -7.28
CA PHE A 69 -0.71 -9.60 -7.18
C PHE A 69 -1.82 -8.55 -7.26
N GLU A 70 -1.50 -7.26 -7.17
CA GLU A 70 -2.37 -6.11 -6.92
C GLU A 70 -2.90 -6.08 -5.47
N SER A 71 -2.44 -5.08 -4.70
CA SER A 71 -2.78 -5.00 -3.27
C SER A 71 -4.29 -4.94 -3.00
N GLY A 72 -5.08 -4.31 -3.88
CA GLY A 72 -6.54 -4.30 -3.78
C GLY A 72 -7.18 -5.66 -4.01
N ALA A 73 -6.71 -6.39 -5.02
CA ALA A 73 -7.19 -7.74 -5.29
C ALA A 73 -6.84 -8.70 -4.14
N ILE A 74 -5.63 -8.57 -3.60
CA ILE A 74 -5.19 -9.34 -2.43
C ILE A 74 -6.09 -9.06 -1.22
N LEU A 75 -6.41 -7.79 -0.93
CA LEU A 75 -7.31 -7.42 0.17
C LEU A 75 -8.70 -8.03 0.01
N LEU A 76 -9.29 -7.95 -1.18
CA LEU A 76 -10.59 -8.57 -1.48
C LEU A 76 -10.55 -10.09 -1.30
N TYR A 77 -9.51 -10.74 -1.82
CA TYR A 77 -9.32 -12.17 -1.70
C TYR A 77 -9.23 -12.62 -0.23
N LEU A 78 -8.38 -11.97 0.54
CA LEU A 78 -8.18 -12.30 1.96
C LEU A 78 -9.46 -12.05 2.78
N ALA A 79 -10.17 -10.95 2.51
CA ALA A 79 -11.44 -10.65 3.16
C ALA A 79 -12.51 -11.70 2.82
N GLN A 80 -12.60 -12.11 1.56
CA GLN A 80 -13.52 -13.16 1.13
C GLN A 80 -13.16 -14.53 1.72
N LYS A 81 -11.87 -14.87 1.76
CA LYS A 81 -11.37 -16.14 2.33
C LYS A 81 -11.69 -16.26 3.81
N THR A 82 -11.63 -15.16 4.56
CA THR A 82 -11.79 -15.16 6.02
C THR A 82 -13.17 -14.74 6.51
N GLY A 83 -14.00 -14.13 5.65
CA GLY A 83 -15.24 -13.47 6.05
C GLY A 83 -15.02 -12.21 6.93
N LYS A 84 -13.78 -11.69 7.02
CA LYS A 84 -13.43 -10.56 7.90
C LYS A 84 -13.26 -9.26 7.08
N PHE A 85 -13.63 -8.12 7.65
CA PHE A 85 -13.38 -6.75 7.15
C PHE A 85 -14.00 -6.41 5.79
N LEU A 86 -14.98 -7.19 5.34
CA LEU A 86 -15.82 -6.88 4.20
C LEU A 86 -17.26 -7.27 4.57
N PRO A 87 -18.17 -6.30 4.77
CA PRO A 87 -19.54 -6.57 5.18
C PRO A 87 -20.28 -7.54 4.27
N GLU A 88 -21.20 -8.32 4.85
CA GLU A 88 -22.08 -9.21 4.09
C GLU A 88 -23.27 -8.45 3.48
N ASP A 89 -23.79 -7.42 4.18
CA ASP A 89 -24.82 -6.54 3.64
C ASP A 89 -24.33 -5.87 2.35
N THR A 90 -25.15 -5.91 1.31
CA THR A 90 -24.77 -5.45 -0.02
C THR A 90 -24.41 -3.98 -0.05
N THR A 91 -25.16 -3.12 0.63
CA THR A 91 -24.92 -1.67 0.64
C THR A 91 -23.61 -1.36 1.36
N ALA A 92 -23.46 -1.84 2.58
CA ALA A 92 -22.24 -1.66 3.38
C ALA A 92 -20.99 -2.27 2.70
N ARG A 93 -21.17 -3.39 1.98
CA ARG A 93 -20.13 -4.05 1.20
C ARG A 93 -19.61 -3.15 0.07
N PHE A 94 -20.54 -2.59 -0.71
CA PHE A 94 -20.16 -1.70 -1.81
C PHE A 94 -19.67 -0.34 -1.31
N ASP A 95 -20.13 0.14 -0.16
CA ASP A 95 -19.53 1.30 0.50
C ASP A 95 -18.07 1.07 0.85
N ALA A 96 -17.73 -0.06 1.44
CA ALA A 96 -16.33 -0.42 1.71
C ALA A 96 -15.50 -0.57 0.42
N ILE A 97 -16.06 -1.22 -0.61
CA ILE A 97 -15.37 -1.42 -1.89
C ILE A 97 -15.12 -0.08 -2.60
N GLN A 98 -16.10 0.84 -2.66
CA GLN A 98 -15.90 2.14 -3.34
C GLN A 98 -14.79 2.97 -2.68
N TRP A 99 -14.70 3.01 -1.34
CA TRP A 99 -13.63 3.70 -0.64
C TRP A 99 -12.28 3.02 -0.82
N MET A 100 -12.25 1.69 -0.88
CA MET A 100 -11.04 0.96 -1.26
C MET A 100 -10.64 1.29 -2.71
N MET A 101 -11.58 1.34 -3.65
CA MET A 101 -11.28 1.72 -5.05
C MET A 101 -10.77 3.16 -5.15
N MET A 102 -11.32 4.11 -4.38
CA MET A 102 -10.77 5.46 -4.29
C MET A 102 -9.30 5.43 -3.85
N GLN A 103 -8.96 4.58 -2.88
CA GLN A 103 -7.57 4.43 -2.49
C GLN A 103 -6.70 3.87 -3.63
N MET A 104 -7.17 2.85 -4.35
CA MET A 104 -6.41 2.23 -5.44
C MET A 104 -6.23 3.15 -6.65
N THR A 105 -7.23 3.96 -6.97
CA THR A 105 -7.26 4.76 -8.21
C THR A 105 -6.82 6.21 -8.01
N LEU A 106 -6.92 6.73 -6.80
CA LEU A 106 -6.60 8.13 -6.49
C LEU A 106 -5.52 8.27 -5.43
N VAL A 107 -5.78 7.82 -4.18
CA VAL A 107 -4.86 8.09 -3.06
C VAL A 107 -3.49 7.50 -3.33
N GLY A 108 -3.40 6.18 -3.58
CA GLY A 108 -2.13 5.50 -3.83
C GLY A 108 -1.35 6.07 -5.01
N PRO A 109 -1.95 6.16 -6.21
CA PRO A 109 -1.28 6.72 -7.38
C PRO A 109 -0.85 8.19 -7.22
N MET A 110 -1.70 9.06 -6.68
CA MET A 110 -1.35 10.48 -6.55
C MET A 110 -0.23 10.70 -5.51
N PHE A 111 -0.29 10.01 -4.37
CA PHE A 111 0.83 10.03 -3.42
C PHE A 111 2.11 9.44 -4.00
N GLY A 112 2.00 8.32 -4.73
CA GLY A 112 3.15 7.69 -5.38
C GLY A 112 3.83 8.62 -6.37
N GLN A 113 3.06 9.31 -7.21
CA GLN A 113 3.60 10.31 -8.16
C GLN A 113 4.15 11.55 -7.42
N PHE A 114 3.45 12.04 -6.40
CA PHE A 114 3.96 13.16 -5.61
C PHE A 114 5.32 12.84 -4.99
N VAL A 115 5.46 11.66 -4.35
CA VAL A 115 6.74 11.21 -3.78
C VAL A 115 7.79 11.03 -4.87
N HIS A 116 7.42 10.51 -6.05
CA HIS A 116 8.34 10.39 -7.18
C HIS A 116 8.94 11.75 -7.59
N PHE A 117 8.09 12.73 -7.83
CA PHE A 117 8.56 14.06 -8.26
C PHE A 117 9.25 14.85 -7.15
N MET A 118 8.89 14.61 -5.89
CA MET A 118 9.53 15.24 -4.74
C MET A 118 10.93 14.69 -4.47
N ARG A 119 11.12 13.35 -4.61
CA ARG A 119 12.32 12.68 -4.09
C ARG A 119 13.19 12.04 -5.18
N PHE A 120 12.61 11.54 -6.27
CA PHE A 120 13.29 10.66 -7.22
C PHE A 120 13.50 11.27 -8.59
N ALA A 121 12.65 12.19 -8.99
CA ALA A 121 12.76 12.86 -10.30
C ALA A 121 13.93 13.83 -10.35
N PRO A 122 14.50 14.07 -11.53
CA PRO A 122 15.48 15.14 -11.74
C PRO A 122 14.91 16.52 -11.35
N LYS A 123 15.79 17.48 -11.04
CA LYS A 123 15.40 18.87 -10.77
C LYS A 123 14.74 19.51 -12.02
N GLY A 124 13.93 20.55 -11.82
CA GLY A 124 13.21 21.24 -12.90
C GLY A 124 11.85 20.60 -13.23
N ASN A 125 11.24 19.90 -12.29
CA ASN A 125 9.94 19.26 -12.44
C ASN A 125 8.82 19.97 -11.63
N ASP A 126 8.96 21.26 -11.36
CA ASP A 126 8.10 22.02 -10.43
C ASP A 126 6.62 21.92 -10.80
N TYR A 127 6.26 22.00 -12.08
CA TYR A 127 4.88 21.85 -12.53
C TYR A 127 4.29 20.48 -12.14
N ALA A 128 5.01 19.40 -12.37
CA ALA A 128 4.56 18.05 -12.03
C ALA A 128 4.44 17.88 -10.51
N LEU A 129 5.44 18.36 -9.75
CA LEU A 129 5.45 18.32 -8.31
C LEU A 129 4.23 19.05 -7.71
N ASP A 130 3.95 20.29 -8.17
CA ASP A 130 2.83 21.08 -7.67
C ASP A 130 1.47 20.50 -8.08
N ARG A 131 1.38 19.96 -9.31
CA ARG A 131 0.18 19.24 -9.75
C ARG A 131 -0.15 18.08 -8.83
N TYR A 132 0.83 17.20 -8.55
CA TYR A 132 0.58 16.02 -7.72
C TYR A 132 0.42 16.39 -6.24
N ARG A 133 1.09 17.41 -5.74
CA ARG A 133 0.82 17.96 -4.40
C ARG A 133 -0.64 18.39 -4.26
N THR A 134 -1.19 19.07 -5.27
CA THR A 134 -2.58 19.49 -5.30
C THR A 134 -3.54 18.29 -5.31
N GLN A 135 -3.24 17.23 -6.09
CA GLN A 135 -4.08 16.03 -6.13
C GLN A 135 -4.06 15.28 -4.79
N VAL A 136 -2.90 15.19 -4.15
CA VAL A 136 -2.77 14.60 -2.81
C VAL A 136 -3.61 15.38 -1.79
N ARG A 137 -3.51 16.71 -1.76
CA ARG A 137 -4.30 17.54 -0.83
C ARG A 137 -5.81 17.35 -1.05
N ARG A 138 -6.28 17.35 -2.31
CA ARG A 138 -7.69 17.08 -2.63
C ARG A 138 -8.15 15.71 -2.14
N ALA A 139 -7.33 14.68 -2.27
CA ALA A 139 -7.65 13.36 -1.75
C ALA A 139 -7.73 13.36 -0.22
N LEU A 140 -6.82 14.06 0.46
CA LEU A 140 -6.83 14.20 1.91
C LEU A 140 -8.04 14.97 2.43
N ASP A 141 -8.47 16.05 1.74
CA ASP A 141 -9.67 16.81 2.07
C ASP A 141 -10.93 15.90 2.05
N VAL A 142 -11.02 15.01 1.06
CA VAL A 142 -12.13 14.05 0.95
C VAL A 142 -12.07 13.02 2.08
N LEU A 143 -10.88 12.51 2.39
CA LEU A 143 -10.71 11.52 3.47
C LEU A 143 -11.01 12.15 4.84
N ASP A 144 -10.54 13.37 5.12
CA ASP A 144 -10.78 14.06 6.40
C ASP A 144 -12.28 14.31 6.62
N LYS A 145 -13.02 14.76 5.59
CA LYS A 145 -14.47 14.88 5.63
C LYS A 145 -15.15 13.53 5.88
N ARG A 146 -14.74 12.49 5.16
CA ARG A 146 -15.36 11.17 5.31
C ARG A 146 -15.26 10.62 6.72
N VAL A 147 -14.08 10.69 7.35
CA VAL A 147 -13.90 10.20 8.71
C VAL A 147 -14.44 11.14 9.79
N ALA A 148 -14.89 12.35 9.42
CA ALA A 148 -15.72 13.20 10.25
C ALA A 148 -17.19 12.78 10.27
N GLU A 149 -17.68 12.14 9.18
CA GLU A 149 -19.07 11.69 9.01
C GLU A 149 -19.31 10.26 9.53
N ALA A 150 -18.27 9.41 9.50
CA ALA A 150 -18.36 8.01 9.91
C ALA A 150 -17.06 7.56 10.59
N PRO A 151 -17.11 6.60 11.54
CA PRO A 151 -15.92 6.15 12.27
C PRO A 151 -14.87 5.49 11.40
N PHE A 152 -15.27 4.93 10.25
CA PHE A 152 -14.40 4.27 9.29
C PHE A 152 -14.79 4.63 7.86
N LEU A 153 -13.86 4.43 6.91
CA LEU A 153 -14.08 4.81 5.51
C LEU A 153 -15.28 4.10 4.88
N GLY A 154 -15.43 2.80 5.15
CA GLY A 154 -16.58 2.02 4.69
C GLY A 154 -17.88 2.27 5.45
N GLY A 155 -17.86 3.07 6.53
CA GLY A 155 -19.05 3.35 7.35
C GLY A 155 -18.86 3.02 8.83
N ALA A 156 -19.75 2.23 9.41
CA ALA A 156 -19.78 1.95 10.85
C ALA A 156 -18.66 1.01 11.33
N SER A 157 -18.10 0.20 10.44
CA SER A 157 -17.16 -0.87 10.81
C SER A 157 -15.83 -0.73 10.06
N TYR A 158 -14.74 -1.09 10.78
CA TYR A 158 -13.40 -1.21 10.20
C TYR A 158 -13.39 -2.24 9.06
N SER A 159 -12.81 -1.89 7.94
CA SER A 159 -12.91 -2.66 6.70
C SER A 159 -11.61 -2.64 5.88
N ILE A 160 -11.60 -3.38 4.77
CA ILE A 160 -10.49 -3.35 3.81
C ILE A 160 -10.24 -1.96 3.22
N ALA A 161 -11.21 -1.03 3.24
CA ALA A 161 -11.01 0.36 2.83
C ALA A 161 -10.05 1.08 3.78
N ASP A 162 -10.20 0.85 5.07
CA ASP A 162 -9.34 1.41 6.11
C ASP A 162 -7.94 0.79 6.05
N ILE A 163 -7.86 -0.54 5.91
CA ILE A 163 -6.60 -1.28 5.75
C ILE A 163 -5.82 -0.75 4.53
N ALA A 164 -6.51 -0.50 3.43
CA ALA A 164 -5.89 0.01 2.20
C ALA A 164 -5.37 1.44 2.34
N THR A 165 -6.10 2.30 3.04
CA THR A 165 -5.84 3.75 3.09
C THR A 165 -4.85 4.13 4.20
N PHE A 166 -4.90 3.45 5.34
CA PHE A 166 -4.08 3.74 6.52
C PHE A 166 -2.58 3.91 6.22
N PRO A 167 -1.90 3.03 5.45
CA PRO A 167 -0.46 3.16 5.20
C PRO A 167 -0.07 4.44 4.46
N TRP A 168 -0.97 5.01 3.67
CA TRP A 168 -0.76 6.27 2.96
C TRP A 168 -1.10 7.47 3.83
N ALA A 169 -2.23 7.45 4.52
CA ALA A 169 -2.67 8.53 5.40
C ALA A 169 -1.68 8.80 6.55
N ARG A 170 -1.12 7.76 7.16
CA ARG A 170 -0.07 7.91 8.20
C ARG A 170 1.20 8.59 7.69
N GLY A 171 1.40 8.65 6.37
CA GLY A 171 2.55 9.30 5.75
C GLY A 171 2.42 10.81 5.54
N VAL A 172 1.30 11.44 5.89
CA VAL A 172 1.04 12.87 5.66
C VAL A 172 2.17 13.74 6.20
N GLY A 173 2.55 13.58 7.46
CA GLY A 173 3.64 14.33 8.08
C GLY A 173 5.01 14.06 7.44
N THR A 174 5.25 12.85 6.94
CA THR A 174 6.51 12.49 6.25
C THR A 174 6.61 13.13 4.88
N PHE A 175 5.52 13.15 4.11
CA PHE A 175 5.55 13.57 2.70
C PHE A 175 5.21 15.05 2.49
N LEU A 176 4.29 15.61 3.30
CA LEU A 176 3.87 17.00 3.18
C LEU A 176 4.48 17.92 4.25
N GLY A 177 5.24 17.35 5.20
CA GLY A 177 5.78 18.03 6.36
C GLY A 177 4.84 17.93 7.59
N LYS A 178 5.42 17.90 8.78
CA LYS A 178 4.68 17.66 10.04
C LYS A 178 3.55 18.68 10.26
N ALA A 179 3.75 19.92 9.86
CA ALA A 179 2.73 20.98 9.98
C ALA A 179 1.45 20.67 9.18
N ALA A 180 1.54 19.92 8.08
CA ALA A 180 0.37 19.56 7.26
C ALA A 180 -0.62 18.63 7.97
N GLU A 181 -0.21 17.96 9.04
CA GLU A 181 -1.12 17.12 9.84
C GLU A 181 -2.23 17.95 10.48
N ALA A 182 -1.96 19.22 10.82
CA ALA A 182 -2.95 20.13 11.39
C ALA A 182 -4.06 20.53 10.39
N ASP A 183 -3.82 20.37 9.08
CA ASP A 183 -4.82 20.64 8.05
C ASP A 183 -5.89 19.52 7.98
N TYR A 184 -5.60 18.32 8.56
CA TYR A 184 -6.44 17.11 8.47
C TYR A 184 -6.69 16.45 9.84
N PRO A 185 -7.29 17.19 10.81
CA PRO A 185 -7.34 16.74 12.22
C PRO A 185 -8.18 15.47 12.41
N LYS A 186 -9.26 15.28 11.62
CA LYS A 186 -10.12 14.11 11.72
C LYS A 186 -9.44 12.86 11.13
N LEU A 187 -8.75 13.04 10.01
CA LEU A 187 -7.97 11.98 9.39
C LEU A 187 -6.81 11.54 10.30
N MET A 188 -6.13 12.48 10.96
CA MET A 188 -5.04 12.13 11.89
C MET A 188 -5.56 11.39 13.12
N ALA A 189 -6.69 11.79 13.69
CA ALA A 189 -7.33 11.06 14.79
C ALA A 189 -7.74 9.64 14.36
N TRP A 190 -8.25 9.48 13.13
CA TRP A 190 -8.55 8.16 12.55
C TRP A 190 -7.27 7.33 12.36
N VAL A 191 -6.18 7.92 11.87
CA VAL A 191 -4.87 7.25 11.77
C VAL A 191 -4.40 6.74 13.13
N GLU A 192 -4.47 7.57 14.17
CA GLU A 192 -4.11 7.17 15.55
C GLU A 192 -4.98 6.01 16.04
N THR A 193 -6.28 6.09 15.83
CA THR A 193 -7.21 5.01 16.21
C THR A 193 -6.80 3.67 15.58
N ILE A 194 -6.50 3.66 14.29
CA ILE A 194 -6.08 2.44 13.58
C ILE A 194 -4.69 1.98 14.07
N ALA A 195 -3.76 2.90 14.30
CA ALA A 195 -2.42 2.57 14.76
C ALA A 195 -2.39 1.89 16.15
N THR A 196 -3.43 2.08 16.98
CA THR A 196 -3.53 1.42 18.29
C THR A 196 -3.91 -0.06 18.21
N ARG A 197 -4.46 -0.53 17.09
CA ARG A 197 -4.94 -1.90 16.91
C ARG A 197 -3.78 -2.91 17.05
N PRO A 198 -3.97 -4.01 17.79
CA PRO A 198 -2.89 -4.98 18.01
C PRO A 198 -2.33 -5.59 16.72
N GLY A 199 -3.19 -5.95 15.75
CA GLY A 199 -2.76 -6.46 14.44
C GLY A 199 -1.94 -5.45 13.65
N VAL A 200 -2.35 -4.17 13.67
CA VAL A 200 -1.60 -3.10 13.01
C VAL A 200 -0.22 -2.91 13.64
N LYS A 201 -0.10 -2.96 14.96
CA LYS A 201 1.20 -2.87 15.64
C LYS A 201 2.14 -4.01 15.25
N ARG A 202 1.63 -5.26 15.21
CA ARG A 202 2.43 -6.41 14.76
C ARG A 202 2.85 -6.27 13.30
N ALA A 203 1.93 -5.83 12.43
CA ALA A 203 2.21 -5.58 11.02
C ALA A 203 3.34 -4.55 10.82
N LEU A 204 3.33 -3.46 11.58
CA LEU A 204 4.35 -2.42 11.48
C LEU A 204 5.72 -2.92 11.96
N ALA A 205 5.78 -3.73 13.02
CA ALA A 205 7.01 -4.38 13.46
C ALA A 205 7.57 -5.34 12.40
N ALA A 206 6.72 -6.16 11.76
CA ALA A 206 7.14 -7.04 10.67
C ALA A 206 7.65 -6.26 9.43
N VAL A 207 7.11 -5.07 9.17
CA VAL A 207 7.62 -4.17 8.11
C VAL A 207 9.01 -3.66 8.44
N ASP A 208 9.31 -3.34 9.69
CA ASP A 208 10.65 -2.89 10.09
C ASP A 208 11.67 -4.03 9.96
N ASP A 209 11.29 -5.26 10.27
CA ASP A 209 12.12 -6.45 10.06
C ASP A 209 12.47 -6.68 8.58
N VAL A 210 11.52 -6.49 7.67
CA VAL A 210 11.81 -6.64 6.23
C VAL A 210 12.65 -5.50 5.68
N ARG A 211 12.48 -4.29 6.20
CA ARG A 211 13.32 -3.14 5.84
C ARG A 211 14.78 -3.36 6.19
N ALA A 212 15.05 -3.97 7.33
CA ALA A 212 16.42 -4.30 7.76
C ALA A 212 17.11 -5.33 6.83
N LYS A 213 16.33 -6.09 6.05
CA LYS A 213 16.83 -7.15 5.14
C LYS A 213 16.90 -6.73 3.67
N THR A 214 16.59 -5.48 3.35
CA THR A 214 16.54 -4.96 1.98
C THR A 214 17.37 -3.69 1.85
N THR A 215 17.89 -3.44 0.65
CA THR A 215 18.62 -2.21 0.34
C THR A 215 17.76 -0.99 0.62
N GLN A 216 18.30 -0.01 1.34
CA GLN A 216 17.63 1.26 1.56
C GLN A 216 17.78 2.15 0.32
N PHE A 217 16.80 3.02 0.08
CA PHE A 217 16.78 3.94 -1.04
C PHE A 217 18.11 4.71 -1.21
N ASP A 218 18.66 5.24 -0.12
CA ASP A 218 19.86 6.08 -0.14
C ASP A 218 21.11 5.29 -0.54
N ASN A 219 21.05 3.96 -0.53
CA ASN A 219 22.12 3.03 -0.93
C ASN A 219 21.89 2.38 -2.30
N ALA A 220 20.80 2.76 -3.00
CA ALA A 220 20.47 2.20 -4.30
C ALA A 220 21.41 2.72 -5.39
N GLY A 221 21.87 1.83 -6.28
CA GLY A 221 22.68 2.20 -7.45
C GLY A 221 21.91 3.06 -8.45
N ALA A 222 22.59 3.96 -9.14
CA ALA A 222 21.97 4.87 -10.11
C ALA A 222 21.25 4.11 -11.23
N GLU A 223 21.86 3.05 -11.76
CA GLU A 223 21.27 2.22 -12.82
C GLU A 223 20.00 1.50 -12.36
N ALA A 224 20.01 0.92 -11.16
CA ALA A 224 18.84 0.29 -10.54
C ALA A 224 17.71 1.31 -10.37
N MET A 225 18.03 2.54 -9.99
CA MET A 225 17.06 3.62 -9.84
C MET A 225 16.48 4.05 -11.19
N ASP A 226 17.30 4.13 -12.25
CA ASP A 226 16.83 4.47 -13.59
C ASP A 226 15.87 3.39 -14.11
N ARG A 227 16.19 2.13 -13.92
CA ARG A 227 15.35 1.00 -14.30
C ARG A 227 14.05 0.95 -13.49
N LEU A 228 14.13 1.11 -12.17
CA LEU A 228 12.98 1.07 -11.27
C LEU A 228 11.95 2.17 -11.55
N PHE A 229 12.44 3.39 -11.79
CA PHE A 229 11.58 4.57 -12.00
C PHE A 229 11.34 4.92 -13.46
N GLY A 230 11.85 4.12 -14.40
CA GLY A 230 11.70 4.39 -15.84
C GLY A 230 12.35 5.71 -16.26
N ARG A 231 13.44 6.11 -15.60
CA ARG A 231 14.21 7.30 -15.99
C ARG A 231 15.07 6.94 -17.18
N GLY A 232 14.75 7.48 -18.35
CA GLY A 232 15.49 7.21 -19.58
C GLY A 232 14.61 6.61 -20.68
N ARG A 233 15.24 5.97 -21.67
CA ARG A 233 14.51 5.31 -22.76
C ARG A 233 13.86 4.02 -22.29
N HIS A 234 12.60 3.84 -22.67
CA HIS A 234 11.94 2.55 -22.44
C HIS A 234 12.69 1.46 -23.23
N THR A 235 13.25 0.50 -22.51
CA THR A 235 13.75 -0.74 -23.10
C THR A 235 12.77 -1.83 -22.71
N ALA A 236 12.23 -2.55 -23.70
CA ALA A 236 11.43 -3.73 -23.42
C ALA A 236 12.26 -4.69 -22.55
N ALA A 237 11.63 -5.29 -21.54
CA ALA A 237 12.27 -6.36 -20.79
C ALA A 237 12.62 -7.49 -21.77
N ALA A 238 13.89 -7.87 -21.82
CA ALA A 238 14.36 -9.00 -22.62
C ALA A 238 13.83 -10.32 -22.03
#